data_b76272037c50c7b42df5dc6a5ce8d59b
#
_entry.id   b76272037c50c7b42df5dc6a5ce8d59b
#
_cell.length_a   1.000
_cell.length_b   1.000
_cell.length_c   1.000
_cell.angle_alpha   90.00
_cell.angle_beta   90.00
_cell.angle_gamma   90.00
#
_symmetry.space_group_name_H-M   'P 1'
#
loop_
_entity.id
_entity.type
_entity.pdbx_description
1 polymer ?
#
loop_
_entity_poly.entity_id
_entity_poly.type
_entity_poly.pdbx_seq_one_letter_code
_entity_poly.pdbx_strand_id
1 'polypeptide(L)'
;MGLRDYVLNNLGRKLVSLCLASLVWFSVSSMDRKEPRLLESPFGSLLPKPVTEWVTGEFTQIPIAIVSLAQDTRAFRLDVRQAKVIVSGERGLLIRLTAKDIQAVVDLTDLANAKKTDPSTNVMIRPVRVRAPDGISVLKVEPSNVLVEPISLPEPAAKSTEKDE
;
A
#
# COMPACT_ATOMS: atom_id res chain seq x y z
N MET A 1 -43.86 6.06 -48.46
CA MET A 1 -43.18 5.15 -47.53
C MET A 1 -43.10 5.84 -46.19
N GLY A 2 -43.95 5.40 -45.27
CA GLY A 2 -44.15 6.15 -44.04
C GLY A 2 -43.11 5.74 -42.97
N LEU A 3 -42.77 6.68 -42.13
CA LEU A 3 -41.88 6.48 -40.98
C LEU A 3 -42.31 5.28 -40.09
N ARG A 4 -43.58 4.93 -40.12
CA ARG A 4 -44.18 3.78 -39.43
C ARG A 4 -43.68 2.45 -39.98
N ASP A 5 -43.44 2.31 -41.30
CA ASP A 5 -42.97 1.05 -41.90
C ASP A 5 -41.50 0.80 -41.56
N TYR A 6 -40.68 1.85 -41.39
CA TYR A 6 -39.30 1.74 -40.98
C TYR A 6 -39.16 1.37 -39.49
N VAL A 7 -40.09 1.78 -38.67
CA VAL A 7 -40.10 1.46 -37.22
C VAL A 7 -40.58 0.02 -36.99
N LEU A 8 -41.58 -0.44 -37.75
CA LEU A 8 -42.17 -1.76 -37.61
C LEU A 8 -41.35 -2.87 -38.32
N ASN A 9 -40.67 -2.53 -39.41
CA ASN A 9 -39.84 -3.47 -40.16
C ASN A 9 -38.49 -3.65 -39.45
N ASN A 10 -38.36 -4.59 -38.59
CA ASN A 10 -37.24 -4.99 -37.70
C ASN A 10 -37.48 -4.72 -36.20
N LEU A 11 -38.75 -4.53 -35.81
CA LEU A 11 -39.09 -4.36 -34.40
C LEU A 11 -38.55 -5.50 -33.55
N GLY A 12 -38.61 -6.74 -34.04
CA GLY A 12 -38.06 -7.90 -33.35
C GLY A 12 -36.55 -7.83 -33.09
N ARG A 13 -35.77 -7.38 -34.09
CA ARG A 13 -34.31 -7.22 -33.92
C ARG A 13 -33.96 -6.09 -32.94
N LYS A 14 -34.75 -5.00 -32.95
CA LYS A 14 -34.56 -3.88 -32.02
C LYS A 14 -34.92 -4.27 -30.59
N LEU A 15 -35.99 -5.06 -30.40
CA LEU A 15 -36.38 -5.60 -29.11
C LEU A 15 -35.32 -6.56 -28.54
N VAL A 16 -34.78 -7.46 -29.36
CA VAL A 16 -33.72 -8.36 -28.94
C VAL A 16 -32.48 -7.59 -28.54
N SER A 17 -32.10 -6.56 -29.30
CA SER A 17 -30.95 -5.69 -28.93
C SER A 17 -31.19 -4.94 -27.61
N LEU A 18 -32.40 -4.44 -27.39
CA LEU A 18 -32.75 -3.77 -26.14
C LEU A 18 -32.73 -4.74 -24.94
N CYS A 19 -33.25 -5.94 -25.12
CA CYS A 19 -33.22 -6.99 -24.09
C CYS A 19 -31.76 -7.39 -23.74
N LEU A 20 -30.91 -7.57 -24.76
CA LEU A 20 -29.50 -7.89 -24.55
C LEU A 20 -28.77 -6.75 -23.79
N ALA A 21 -28.99 -5.50 -24.18
CA ALA A 21 -28.42 -4.35 -23.53
C ALA A 21 -28.87 -4.25 -22.05
N SER A 22 -30.16 -4.49 -21.78
CA SER A 22 -30.73 -4.53 -20.44
C SER A 22 -30.15 -5.66 -19.60
N LEU A 23 -29.94 -6.83 -20.17
CA LEU A 23 -29.32 -7.99 -19.51
C LEU A 23 -27.87 -7.71 -19.14
N VAL A 24 -27.10 -7.13 -20.07
CA VAL A 24 -25.71 -6.75 -19.81
C VAL A 24 -25.64 -5.68 -18.72
N TRP A 25 -26.50 -4.65 -18.84
CA TRP A 25 -26.55 -3.60 -17.82
C TRP A 25 -26.92 -4.14 -16.44
N PHE A 26 -27.91 -5.02 -16.36
CA PHE A 26 -28.32 -5.67 -15.13
C PHE A 26 -27.22 -6.56 -14.55
N SER A 27 -26.51 -7.30 -15.41
CA SER A 27 -25.39 -8.15 -15.00
C SER A 27 -24.23 -7.32 -14.41
N VAL A 28 -23.86 -6.23 -15.07
CA VAL A 28 -22.82 -5.33 -14.58
C VAL A 28 -23.24 -4.61 -13.29
N SER A 29 -24.50 -4.10 -13.26
CA SER A 29 -25.03 -3.44 -12.05
C SER A 29 -25.20 -4.39 -10.87
N SER A 30 -25.38 -5.69 -11.13
CA SER A 30 -25.44 -6.71 -10.08
C SER A 30 -24.06 -7.07 -9.54
N MET A 31 -22.99 -6.91 -10.35
CA MET A 31 -21.61 -7.13 -9.90
C MET A 31 -21.09 -6.04 -8.96
N ASP A 32 -21.61 -4.81 -9.09
CA ASP A 32 -21.18 -3.69 -8.25
C ASP A 32 -21.85 -3.69 -6.85
N ARG A 33 -22.90 -4.49 -6.68
CA ARG A 33 -23.49 -4.77 -5.38
C ARG A 33 -22.78 -5.98 -4.75
N LYS A 34 -21.54 -5.77 -4.34
CA LYS A 34 -20.81 -6.74 -3.49
C LYS A 34 -21.40 -6.76 -2.07
N GLU A 35 -22.63 -7.18 -1.97
CA GLU A 35 -23.10 -7.90 -0.80
C GLU A 35 -23.72 -9.19 -1.29
N PRO A 36 -23.06 -10.34 -1.09
CA PRO A 36 -23.73 -11.60 -1.26
C PRO A 36 -24.77 -11.72 -0.14
N ARG A 37 -25.98 -11.22 -0.38
CA ARG A 37 -27.16 -11.72 0.35
C ARG A 37 -27.38 -13.15 -0.11
N LEU A 38 -26.47 -14.03 0.30
CA LEU A 38 -26.68 -15.45 0.30
C LEU A 38 -27.85 -15.71 1.23
N LEU A 39 -29.03 -16.00 0.60
CA LEU A 39 -30.13 -16.80 1.15
C LEU A 39 -30.17 -16.74 2.71
N GLU A 40 -30.89 -15.77 3.24
CA GLU A 40 -31.33 -15.85 4.61
C GLU A 40 -32.15 -17.11 4.76
N SER A 41 -31.46 -18.21 5.09
CA SER A 41 -32.07 -19.42 5.60
C SER A 41 -32.85 -19.01 6.86
N PRO A 42 -34.14 -19.32 6.98
CA PRO A 42 -34.92 -18.93 8.13
C PRO A 42 -34.40 -19.49 9.46
N PHE A 43 -33.39 -20.36 9.42
CA PHE A 43 -32.71 -20.94 10.59
C PHE A 43 -31.35 -20.28 10.88
N GLY A 44 -30.88 -19.31 10.09
CA GLY A 44 -29.56 -18.68 10.23
C GLY A 44 -29.44 -17.62 11.33
N SER A 45 -30.56 -17.23 11.96
CA SER A 45 -30.55 -16.11 12.92
C SER A 45 -30.21 -16.48 14.36
N LEU A 46 -29.91 -17.74 14.64
CA LEU A 46 -29.60 -18.21 16.02
C LEU A 46 -28.09 -18.27 16.34
N LEU A 47 -27.22 -18.09 15.34
CA LEU A 47 -25.80 -17.95 15.60
C LEU A 47 -25.49 -16.46 15.67
N PRO A 48 -24.92 -15.95 16.76
CA PRO A 48 -24.46 -14.58 16.82
C PRO A 48 -23.43 -14.41 15.69
N LYS A 49 -23.77 -13.64 14.64
CA LYS A 49 -22.81 -13.20 13.65
C LYS A 49 -21.66 -12.58 14.43
N PRO A 50 -20.42 -13.05 14.28
CA PRO A 50 -19.30 -12.34 14.87
C PRO A 50 -19.32 -10.93 14.28
N VAL A 51 -19.73 -9.97 15.10
CA VAL A 51 -19.64 -8.56 14.73
C VAL A 51 -18.16 -8.27 14.72
N THR A 52 -17.55 -8.33 13.53
CA THR A 52 -16.16 -7.95 13.33
C THR A 52 -16.10 -6.44 13.51
N GLU A 53 -15.85 -6.02 14.74
CA GLU A 53 -15.71 -4.61 15.08
C GLU A 53 -14.35 -4.13 14.56
N TRP A 54 -14.41 -3.28 13.54
CA TRP A 54 -13.23 -2.61 13.01
C TRP A 54 -12.90 -1.41 13.89
N VAL A 55 -11.69 -1.39 14.40
CA VAL A 55 -11.20 -0.31 15.24
C VAL A 55 -9.92 0.25 14.69
N THR A 56 -9.60 1.48 15.09
CA THR A 56 -8.37 2.16 14.70
C THR A 56 -7.42 2.18 15.88
N GLY A 57 -6.16 1.84 15.60
CA GLY A 57 -5.06 1.89 16.56
C GLY A 57 -3.99 2.87 16.10
N GLU A 58 -3.32 3.50 17.05
CA GLU A 58 -2.20 4.41 16.81
C GLU A 58 -0.94 3.83 17.42
N PHE A 59 0.11 3.73 16.61
CA PHE A 59 1.43 3.28 17.03
C PHE A 59 2.44 4.40 16.81
N THR A 60 3.09 4.80 17.88
CA THR A 60 4.14 5.81 17.88
C THR A 60 5.52 5.16 18.02
N GLN A 61 6.57 5.87 17.60
CA GLN A 61 7.97 5.45 17.76
C GLN A 61 8.35 4.16 16.99
N ILE A 62 7.72 3.93 15.84
CA ILE A 62 8.11 2.82 14.97
C ILE A 62 9.43 3.17 14.29
N PRO A 63 10.51 2.39 14.47
CA PRO A 63 11.78 2.67 13.85
C PRO A 63 11.69 2.55 12.33
N ILE A 64 12.27 3.51 11.62
CA ILE A 64 12.36 3.51 10.16
C ILE A 64 13.65 2.79 9.76
N ALA A 65 13.51 1.68 9.06
CA ALA A 65 14.64 0.92 8.50
C ALA A 65 14.95 1.39 7.07
N ILE A 66 16.22 1.37 6.71
CA ILE A 66 16.67 1.65 5.34
C ILE A 66 16.90 0.31 4.64
N VAL A 67 16.33 0.17 3.44
CA VAL A 67 16.58 -0.95 2.56
C VAL A 67 17.39 -0.45 1.37
N SER A 68 18.62 -0.93 1.21
CA SER A 68 19.51 -0.66 0.09
C SER A 68 19.97 -1.96 -0.56
N LEU A 69 20.54 -1.88 -1.76
CA LEU A 69 21.15 -3.04 -2.38
C LEU A 69 22.41 -3.48 -1.63
N ALA A 70 22.64 -4.78 -1.54
CA ALA A 70 23.83 -5.37 -0.87
C ALA A 70 25.16 -4.88 -1.46
N GLN A 71 25.16 -4.39 -2.68
CA GLN A 71 26.34 -3.84 -3.37
C GLN A 71 26.58 -2.36 -3.04
N ASP A 72 25.62 -1.68 -2.39
CA ASP A 72 25.76 -0.28 -2.00
C ASP A 72 26.47 -0.18 -0.64
N THR A 73 27.73 0.19 -0.67
CA THR A 73 28.57 0.36 0.52
C THR A 73 28.40 1.73 1.18
N ARG A 74 27.55 2.60 0.63
CA ARG A 74 27.31 3.93 1.19
C ARG A 74 26.50 3.84 2.48
N ALA A 75 26.87 4.61 3.49
CA ALA A 75 26.06 4.80 4.67
C ALA A 75 25.03 5.91 4.41
N PHE A 76 23.83 5.76 4.94
CA PHE A 76 22.74 6.73 4.79
C PHE A 76 22.28 7.22 6.15
N ARG A 77 21.98 8.49 6.22
CA ARG A 77 21.40 9.15 7.40
C ARG A 77 19.98 9.60 7.09
N LEU A 78 19.08 9.34 8.02
CA LEU A 78 17.70 9.86 7.98
C LEU A 78 17.61 11.09 8.89
N ASP A 79 16.87 12.10 8.48
CA ASP A 79 16.48 13.24 9.32
C ASP A 79 15.54 12.82 10.46
N VAL A 80 14.60 11.92 10.15
CA VAL A 80 13.66 11.34 11.11
C VAL A 80 13.86 9.83 11.16
N ARG A 81 14.04 9.28 12.36
CA ARG A 81 14.31 7.85 12.58
C ARG A 81 13.09 7.06 13.03
N GLN A 82 12.01 7.72 13.36
CA GLN A 82 10.80 7.11 13.89
C GLN A 82 9.57 7.62 13.16
N ALA A 83 8.61 6.73 12.96
CA ALA A 83 7.33 7.06 12.36
C ALA A 83 6.19 6.81 13.35
N LYS A 84 5.12 7.57 13.18
CA LYS A 84 3.81 7.35 13.75
C LYS A 84 2.92 6.72 12.69
N VAL A 85 2.29 5.60 13.01
CA VAL A 85 1.45 4.85 12.08
C VAL A 85 0.06 4.67 12.66
N ILE A 86 -0.95 5.02 11.88
CA ILE A 86 -2.35 4.79 12.21
C ILE A 86 -2.82 3.60 11.38
N VAL A 87 -3.32 2.58 12.04
CA VAL A 87 -3.79 1.35 11.43
C VAL A 87 -5.25 1.09 11.77
N SER A 88 -5.94 0.33 10.92
CA SER A 88 -7.29 -0.14 11.16
C SER A 88 -7.34 -1.64 10.96
N GLY A 89 -8.08 -2.32 11.79
CA GLY A 89 -8.22 -3.77 11.72
C GLY A 89 -9.28 -4.29 12.68
N GLU A 90 -9.46 -5.60 12.67
CA GLU A 90 -10.31 -6.28 13.61
C GLU A 90 -9.80 -6.07 15.03
N ARG A 91 -10.69 -5.77 15.97
CA ARG A 91 -10.36 -5.52 17.40
C ARG A 91 -9.48 -6.62 17.99
N GLY A 92 -9.78 -7.89 17.69
CA GLY A 92 -9.01 -9.03 18.19
C GLY A 92 -7.57 -9.07 17.69
N LEU A 93 -7.32 -8.62 16.47
CA LEU A 93 -5.99 -8.52 15.89
C LEU A 93 -5.23 -7.31 16.44
N LEU A 94 -5.91 -6.16 16.55
CA LEU A 94 -5.29 -4.93 17.06
C LEU A 94 -4.82 -5.03 18.52
N ILE A 95 -5.55 -5.76 19.37
CA ILE A 95 -5.15 -5.97 20.78
C ILE A 95 -3.83 -6.77 20.87
N ARG A 96 -3.57 -7.65 19.90
CA ARG A 96 -2.36 -8.47 19.86
C ARG A 96 -1.21 -7.83 19.09
N LEU A 97 -1.52 -6.78 18.32
CA LEU A 97 -0.54 -6.09 17.48
C LEU A 97 0.43 -5.30 18.35
N THR A 98 1.71 -5.51 18.12
CA THR A 98 2.77 -4.77 18.79
C THR A 98 3.51 -3.88 17.80
N ALA A 99 4.23 -2.88 18.30
CA ALA A 99 5.05 -2.02 17.46
C ALA A 99 6.13 -2.78 16.66
N LYS A 100 6.52 -3.98 17.11
CA LYS A 100 7.49 -4.83 16.42
C LYS A 100 6.92 -5.53 15.18
N ASP A 101 5.61 -5.70 15.12
CA ASP A 101 4.94 -6.34 14.00
C ASP A 101 4.73 -5.38 12.83
N ILE A 102 4.90 -4.08 13.09
CA ILE A 102 4.79 -3.03 12.09
C ILE A 102 6.19 -2.62 11.66
N GLN A 103 6.47 -2.69 10.37
CA GLN A 103 7.76 -2.33 9.81
C GLN A 103 7.62 -1.08 8.94
N ALA A 104 8.31 -0.01 9.33
CA ALA A 104 8.46 1.18 8.49
C ALA A 104 9.80 1.10 7.74
N VAL A 105 9.76 1.22 6.42
CA VAL A 105 10.96 1.07 5.57
C VAL A 105 11.03 2.20 4.54
N VAL A 106 12.26 2.64 4.29
CA VAL A 106 12.61 3.52 3.18
C VAL A 106 13.41 2.72 2.17
N ASP A 107 12.90 2.64 0.95
CA ASP A 107 13.50 1.88 -0.13
C ASP A 107 14.47 2.76 -0.93
N LEU A 108 15.73 2.36 -0.95
CA LEU A 108 16.82 3.03 -1.68
C LEU A 108 17.41 2.14 -2.79
N THR A 109 16.75 1.04 -3.15
CA THR A 109 17.24 0.11 -4.16
C THR A 109 17.41 0.75 -5.53
N ASP A 110 16.60 1.75 -5.85
CA ASP A 110 16.67 2.50 -7.11
C ASP A 110 17.96 3.33 -7.25
N LEU A 111 18.59 3.68 -6.11
CA LEU A 111 19.77 4.55 -6.11
C LEU A 111 21.05 3.87 -6.60
N ALA A 112 21.11 2.56 -6.55
CA ALA A 112 22.27 1.83 -7.06
C ALA A 112 22.40 1.94 -8.58
N ASN A 113 21.30 2.17 -9.29
CA ASN A 113 21.26 2.35 -10.74
C ASN A 113 21.36 3.83 -11.16
N ALA A 114 21.20 4.76 -10.23
CA ALA A 114 21.39 6.17 -10.48
C ALA A 114 22.89 6.43 -10.67
N LYS A 115 23.33 6.60 -11.92
CA LYS A 115 24.67 7.08 -12.27
C LYS A 115 25.01 8.25 -11.35
N LYS A 116 26.23 8.18 -10.74
CA LYS A 116 26.86 9.20 -9.90
C LYS A 116 26.34 10.60 -10.22
N THR A 117 25.30 11.00 -9.51
CA THR A 117 24.86 12.40 -9.50
C THR A 117 25.82 13.13 -8.57
N ASP A 118 26.20 14.33 -8.94
CA ASP A 118 27.20 15.16 -8.26
C ASP A 118 27.14 15.06 -6.73
N PRO A 119 28.29 14.89 -6.07
CA PRO A 119 28.36 14.71 -4.61
C PRO A 119 27.90 15.93 -3.81
N SER A 120 27.61 17.05 -4.45
CA SER A 120 27.31 18.32 -3.77
C SER A 120 25.82 18.56 -3.43
N THR A 121 24.88 17.71 -3.89
CA THR A 121 23.44 17.93 -3.63
C THR A 121 22.73 16.61 -3.39
N ASN A 122 23.15 15.88 -2.35
CA ASN A 122 22.75 14.49 -2.15
C ASN A 122 21.60 14.29 -1.17
N VAL A 123 20.84 15.32 -0.85
CA VAL A 123 19.65 15.16 -0.01
C VAL A 123 18.48 14.68 -0.88
N MET A 124 17.94 13.53 -0.57
CA MET A 124 16.84 12.92 -1.32
C MET A 124 15.61 12.77 -0.43
N ILE A 125 14.45 13.17 -0.97
CA ILE A 125 13.17 12.91 -0.30
C ILE A 125 12.66 11.55 -0.75
N ARG A 126 12.38 10.67 0.22
CA ARG A 126 11.88 9.31 -0.03
C ARG A 126 10.62 9.00 0.77
N PRO A 127 9.66 8.32 0.18
CA PRO A 127 8.45 7.92 0.89
C PRO A 127 8.74 6.80 1.90
N VAL A 128 8.09 6.91 3.05
CA VAL A 128 8.10 5.84 4.06
C VAL A 128 7.03 4.83 3.70
N ARG A 129 7.43 3.59 3.47
CA ARG A 129 6.51 2.47 3.25
C ARG A 129 6.34 1.70 4.55
N VAL A 130 5.10 1.36 4.87
CA VAL A 130 4.80 0.57 6.06
C VAL A 130 4.22 -0.77 5.67
N ARG A 131 4.74 -1.82 6.29
CA ARG A 131 4.22 -3.18 6.21
C ARG A 131 3.57 -3.53 7.53
N ALA A 132 2.34 -3.99 7.47
CA ALA A 132 1.58 -4.51 8.60
C ALA A 132 1.22 -5.97 8.35
N PRO A 133 0.91 -6.76 9.40
CA PRO A 133 0.43 -8.13 9.26
C PRO A 133 -0.92 -8.21 8.52
N ASP A 134 -1.25 -9.41 8.06
CA ASP A 134 -2.52 -9.68 7.38
C ASP A 134 -3.72 -9.34 8.27
N GLY A 135 -4.73 -8.74 7.66
CA GLY A 135 -5.93 -8.27 8.36
C GLY A 135 -5.81 -6.88 9.00
N ILE A 136 -4.65 -6.22 8.89
CA ILE A 136 -4.42 -4.86 9.34
C ILE A 136 -4.19 -3.94 8.14
N SER A 137 -4.96 -2.85 8.07
CA SER A 137 -4.84 -1.83 7.03
C SER A 137 -4.15 -0.60 7.58
N VAL A 138 -3.14 -0.10 6.88
CA VAL A 138 -2.46 1.15 7.23
C VAL A 138 -3.26 2.32 6.68
N LEU A 139 -3.74 3.20 7.56
CA LEU A 139 -4.52 4.38 7.18
C LEU A 139 -3.64 5.59 6.95
N LYS A 140 -2.63 5.81 7.82
CA LYS A 140 -1.79 6.99 7.78
C LYS A 140 -0.40 6.69 8.32
N VAL A 141 0.60 7.35 7.74
CA VAL A 141 2.00 7.30 8.18
C VAL A 141 2.51 8.74 8.31
N GLU A 142 3.13 9.06 9.42
CA GLU A 142 3.73 10.37 9.71
C GLU A 142 5.16 10.19 10.24
N PRO A 143 6.17 10.76 9.58
CA PRO A 143 6.09 11.48 8.30
C PRO A 143 5.86 10.53 7.11
N SER A 144 5.17 11.01 6.07
CA SER A 144 4.98 10.25 4.83
C SER A 144 6.24 10.19 3.98
N ASN A 145 7.12 11.19 4.14
CA ASN A 145 8.40 11.29 3.45
C ASN A 145 9.50 11.65 4.44
N VAL A 146 10.70 11.18 4.19
CA VAL A 146 11.90 11.48 4.97
C VAL A 146 13.03 11.94 4.06
N LEU A 147 13.90 12.77 4.62
CA LEU A 147 15.15 13.19 3.99
C LEU A 147 16.22 12.13 4.23
N VAL A 148 16.88 11.71 3.16
CA VAL A 148 17.94 10.73 3.18
C VAL A 148 19.22 11.39 2.68
N GLU A 149 20.25 11.38 3.49
CA GLU A 149 21.58 11.92 3.18
C GLU A 149 22.59 10.78 3.10
N PRO A 150 23.33 10.59 2.01
CA PRO A 150 24.46 9.68 1.96
C PRO A 150 25.60 10.26 2.81
N ILE A 151 26.13 9.46 3.70
CA ILE A 151 27.30 9.81 4.50
C ILE A 151 28.54 9.24 3.78
N SER A 152 29.47 10.10 3.42
CA SER A 152 30.80 9.65 3.04
C SER A 152 31.48 9.11 4.27
N LEU A 153 31.68 7.81 4.38
CA LEU A 153 32.57 7.26 5.42
C LEU A 153 33.97 7.85 5.19
N PRO A 154 34.61 8.43 6.20
CA PRO A 154 36.00 8.81 6.07
C PRO A 154 36.79 7.54 5.69
N GLU A 155 37.52 7.63 4.60
CA GLU A 155 38.42 6.59 4.16
C GLU A 155 39.30 6.18 5.34
N PRO A 156 39.36 4.87 5.70
CA PRO A 156 40.18 4.44 6.82
C PRO A 156 41.61 4.92 6.54
N ALA A 157 42.09 5.80 7.40
CA ALA A 157 43.46 6.36 7.31
C ALA A 157 44.42 5.22 7.02
N ALA A 158 45.02 5.24 5.83
CA ALA A 158 46.02 4.30 5.41
C ALA A 158 47.07 4.28 6.54
N LYS A 159 47.22 3.09 7.18
CA LYS A 159 48.27 2.87 8.16
C LYS A 159 49.56 3.33 7.50
N SER A 160 50.08 4.47 7.95
CA SER A 160 51.45 4.85 7.68
C SER A 160 52.31 3.71 8.20
N THR A 161 52.83 2.93 7.28
CA THR A 161 53.88 1.96 7.54
C THR A 161 55.08 2.78 7.95
N GLU A 162 55.25 2.94 9.27
CA GLU A 162 56.49 3.44 9.86
C GLU A 162 57.56 2.41 9.51
N LYS A 163 58.42 2.82 8.60
CA LYS A 163 59.62 2.10 8.18
C LYS A 163 60.69 2.53 9.16
N ASP A 164 60.85 1.77 10.23
CA ASP A 164 62.04 1.84 11.04
C ASP A 164 63.22 1.27 10.30
N GLU A 165 64.22 2.08 10.14
CA GLU A 165 65.58 1.80 9.67
C GLU A 165 66.47 1.43 10.87
#